data_16519ac3f33e0afd1ee12b9221a0cd4b
#
_entry.id   16519ac3f33e0afd1ee12b9221a0cd4b
#
_cell.length_a   1.000
_cell.length_b   1.000
_cell.length_c   1.000
_cell.angle_alpha   90.00
_cell.angle_beta   90.00
_cell.angle_gamma   90.00
#
_symmetry.space_group_name_H-M   'P 1'
#
loop_
_entity.id
_entity.type
_entity.pdbx_description
1 polymer ?
#
loop_
_entity_poly.entity_id
_entity_poly.type
_entity_poly.pdbx_seq_one_letter_code
_entity_poly.pdbx_strand_id
1 'polypeptide(L)'
;MYLDYWNLQRAPFDDRLQPELYFPAAGHQAALLKLRYLIDQRKGIGLLVGEHGLGKSLLTQVFERQSPGVTVVRLLLPQLSPLETLQYFVQRLGQSTSATDTPIEVIRRLEEGLAGLRHRQVHPVFLIDDAHLLEIGHLNSLRLLLNLHEADAADFSIILCGRTQLLGRLPQLESLASRVAIRAALTPLRQAEVHPYLQHRLSLCGGSPNLFTPGAAERVWQLSQGVFRKIHQLCDLALLVGMADQLGSLGPIEIDAAAEELAGVVAPNMAA
;
A
#
# COMPACT_ATOMS: atom_id res chain seq x y z
N MET A 1 19.74 -3.64 -20.71
CA MET A 1 20.04 -2.53 -21.63
C MET A 1 20.37 -1.26 -20.86
N TYR A 2 19.42 -0.47 -20.32
CA TYR A 2 19.80 0.72 -19.54
C TYR A 2 20.44 0.37 -18.18
N LEU A 3 20.17 -0.78 -17.60
CA LEU A 3 20.80 -1.22 -16.36
C LEU A 3 22.31 -1.31 -16.49
N ASP A 4 22.80 -1.91 -17.57
CA ASP A 4 24.24 -2.07 -17.82
C ASP A 4 24.90 -0.72 -18.06
N TYR A 5 24.22 0.17 -18.81
CA TYR A 5 24.71 1.52 -19.10
C TYR A 5 24.92 2.33 -17.81
N TRP A 6 23.95 2.29 -16.89
CA TRP A 6 24.00 3.03 -15.63
C TRP A 6 24.66 2.26 -14.48
N ASN A 7 25.25 1.09 -14.75
CA ASN A 7 25.83 0.17 -13.75
C ASN A 7 24.85 -0.19 -12.63
N LEU A 8 23.58 -0.41 -12.99
CA LEU A 8 22.52 -0.78 -12.07
C LEU A 8 22.39 -2.31 -11.99
N GLN A 9 22.28 -2.84 -10.77
CA GLN A 9 22.05 -4.27 -10.52
C GLN A 9 20.58 -4.66 -10.74
N ARG A 10 19.66 -3.70 -10.60
CA ARG A 10 18.21 -3.84 -10.80
C ARG A 10 17.57 -2.49 -11.12
N ALA A 11 16.33 -2.53 -11.63
CA ALA A 11 15.58 -1.31 -11.97
C ALA A 11 15.19 -0.55 -10.69
N PRO A 12 15.68 0.69 -10.52
CA PRO A 12 15.38 1.48 -9.33
C PRO A 12 13.93 2.01 -9.29
N PHE A 13 13.28 2.16 -10.43
CA PHE A 13 11.96 2.77 -10.56
C PHE A 13 10.90 1.85 -11.17
N ASP A 14 11.09 0.52 -11.06
CA ASP A 14 10.09 -0.47 -11.44
C ASP A 14 8.80 -0.30 -10.60
N ASP A 15 7.64 -0.49 -11.23
CA ASP A 15 6.32 -0.41 -10.59
C ASP A 15 6.02 -1.61 -9.67
N ARG A 16 6.83 -2.66 -9.71
CA ARG A 16 6.69 -3.81 -8.79
C ARG A 16 6.93 -3.39 -7.34
N LEU A 17 6.17 -4.02 -6.44
CA LEU A 17 6.34 -3.79 -5.00
C LEU A 17 7.69 -4.36 -4.54
N GLN A 18 8.58 -3.49 -4.08
CA GLN A 18 9.93 -3.82 -3.61
C GLN A 18 10.14 -3.25 -2.20
N PRO A 19 9.67 -3.95 -1.14
CA PRO A 19 9.80 -3.46 0.25
C PRO A 19 11.24 -3.23 0.69
N GLU A 20 12.21 -3.90 0.07
CA GLU A 20 13.65 -3.69 0.28
C GLU A 20 14.14 -2.32 -0.21
N LEU A 21 13.43 -1.68 -1.11
CA LEU A 21 13.71 -0.33 -1.59
C LEU A 21 12.87 0.74 -0.89
N TYR A 22 12.26 0.40 0.24
CA TYR A 22 11.43 1.32 1.00
C TYR A 22 12.23 2.56 1.45
N PHE A 23 11.71 3.72 1.12
CA PHE A 23 12.22 5.00 1.61
C PHE A 23 11.36 5.50 2.78
N PRO A 24 11.98 5.81 3.92
CA PRO A 24 11.25 6.21 5.13
C PRO A 24 10.83 7.69 5.09
N ALA A 25 10.00 8.08 4.11
CA ALA A 25 9.42 9.41 4.07
C ALA A 25 8.63 9.71 5.34
N ALA A 26 8.61 10.98 5.78
CA ALA A 26 8.02 11.37 7.05
C ALA A 26 6.56 10.93 7.21
N GLY A 27 5.73 11.11 6.16
CA GLY A 27 4.34 10.67 6.15
C GLY A 27 4.17 9.15 6.27
N HIS A 28 5.07 8.39 5.63
CA HIS A 28 5.05 6.93 5.67
C HIS A 28 5.50 6.38 7.03
N GLN A 29 6.53 7.00 7.65
CA GLN A 29 6.95 6.63 8.99
C GLN A 29 5.85 6.89 10.03
N ALA A 30 5.18 8.05 9.94
CA ALA A 30 4.05 8.36 10.82
C ALA A 30 2.89 7.37 10.66
N ALA A 31 2.59 6.97 9.43
CA ALA A 31 1.57 5.96 9.16
C ALA A 31 1.97 4.58 9.70
N LEU A 32 3.22 4.16 9.49
CA LEU A 32 3.75 2.90 9.99
C LEU A 32 3.70 2.83 11.52
N LEU A 33 4.06 3.92 12.20
CA LEU A 33 3.97 4.01 13.66
C LEU A 33 2.52 3.83 14.15
N LYS A 34 1.54 4.44 13.48
CA LYS A 34 0.12 4.27 13.82
C LYS A 34 -0.35 2.83 13.59
N LEU A 35 0.08 2.17 12.51
CA LEU A 35 -0.23 0.76 12.26
C LEU A 35 0.37 -0.15 13.35
N ARG A 36 1.61 0.11 13.78
CA ARG A 36 2.22 -0.60 14.90
C ARG A 36 1.43 -0.38 16.19
N TYR A 37 1.09 0.85 16.51
CA TYR A 37 0.27 1.15 17.68
C TYR A 37 -1.08 0.40 17.67
N LEU A 38 -1.73 0.25 16.50
CA LEU A 38 -2.95 -0.52 16.36
C LEU A 38 -2.76 -1.96 16.87
N ILE A 39 -1.66 -2.58 16.47
CA ILE A 39 -1.36 -3.99 16.79
C ILE A 39 -0.88 -4.14 18.24
N ASP A 40 0.08 -3.30 18.66
CA ASP A 40 0.67 -3.37 20.02
C ASP A 40 -0.41 -3.16 21.10
N GLN A 41 -1.39 -2.31 20.82
CA GLN A 41 -2.54 -2.04 21.70
C GLN A 41 -3.76 -2.92 21.41
N ARG A 42 -3.63 -3.92 20.52
CA ARG A 42 -4.69 -4.86 20.13
C ARG A 42 -6.02 -4.16 19.82
N LYS A 43 -5.95 -3.05 19.06
CA LYS A 43 -7.14 -2.28 18.66
C LYS A 43 -7.84 -2.93 17.47
N GLY A 44 -9.17 -2.82 17.42
CA GLY A 44 -9.99 -3.52 16.41
C GLY A 44 -9.79 -3.03 14.98
N ILE A 45 -9.95 -1.73 14.70
CA ILE A 45 -9.90 -1.19 13.32
C ILE A 45 -8.92 -0.03 13.18
N GLY A 46 -8.13 -0.09 12.09
CA GLY A 46 -7.31 1.00 11.58
C GLY A 46 -7.64 1.34 10.13
N LEU A 47 -7.51 2.61 9.78
CA LEU A 47 -7.60 3.10 8.40
C LEU A 47 -6.23 3.53 7.90
N LEU A 48 -5.86 3.06 6.69
CA LEU A 48 -4.73 3.56 5.92
C LEU A 48 -5.26 4.14 4.62
N VAL A 49 -5.28 5.46 4.52
CA VAL A 49 -5.85 6.14 3.35
C VAL A 49 -4.80 6.98 2.61
N GLY A 50 -5.05 7.19 1.34
CA GLY A 50 -4.21 8.02 0.49
C GLY A 50 -4.58 7.82 -0.97
N GLU A 51 -4.28 8.79 -1.81
CA GLU A 51 -4.56 8.71 -3.23
C GLU A 51 -3.76 7.61 -3.93
N HIS A 52 -4.11 7.35 -5.18
CA HIS A 52 -3.46 6.33 -5.98
C HIS A 52 -1.96 6.65 -6.15
N GLY A 53 -1.10 5.62 -6.10
CA GLY A 53 0.34 5.79 -6.30
C GLY A 53 1.12 6.33 -5.10
N LEU A 54 0.50 6.50 -3.91
CA LEU A 54 1.17 6.95 -2.69
C LEU A 54 1.84 5.84 -1.86
N GLY A 55 1.92 4.60 -2.39
CA GLY A 55 2.66 3.52 -1.74
C GLY A 55 1.94 2.80 -0.60
N LYS A 56 0.59 2.85 -0.52
CA LYS A 56 -0.20 2.12 0.51
C LYS A 56 0.16 0.63 0.59
N SER A 57 0.10 -0.06 -0.56
CA SER A 57 0.36 -1.51 -0.63
C SER A 57 1.84 -1.83 -0.30
N LEU A 58 2.78 -0.95 -0.67
CA LEU A 58 4.18 -1.08 -0.26
C LEU A 58 4.32 -0.95 1.26
N LEU A 59 3.70 0.08 1.84
CA LEU A 59 3.76 0.33 3.27
C LEU A 59 3.20 -0.84 4.09
N THR A 60 2.10 -1.46 3.62
CA THR A 60 1.53 -2.63 4.31
C THR A 60 2.44 -3.85 4.23
N GLN A 61 3.20 -4.04 3.14
CA GLN A 61 4.22 -5.10 3.09
C GLN A 61 5.42 -4.81 4.00
N VAL A 62 5.86 -3.55 4.07
CA VAL A 62 6.91 -3.12 5.01
C VAL A 62 6.44 -3.33 6.45
N PHE A 63 5.20 -2.96 6.77
CA PHE A 63 4.59 -3.21 8.08
C PHE A 63 4.62 -4.70 8.45
N GLU A 64 4.19 -5.58 7.55
CA GLU A 64 4.18 -7.03 7.74
C GLU A 64 5.60 -7.56 8.02
N ARG A 65 6.58 -7.20 7.19
CA ARG A 65 7.99 -7.61 7.38
C ARG A 65 8.61 -7.14 8.70
N GLN A 66 8.16 -6.01 9.22
CA GLN A 66 8.68 -5.38 10.44
C GLN A 66 7.88 -5.72 11.70
N SER A 67 6.86 -6.59 11.59
CA SER A 67 5.97 -6.95 12.69
C SER A 67 6.05 -8.45 12.99
N PRO A 68 7.11 -8.92 13.68
CA PRO A 68 7.20 -10.33 14.08
C PRO A 68 6.02 -10.66 15.00
N GLY A 69 5.48 -11.88 14.87
CA GLY A 69 4.31 -12.31 15.65
C GLY A 69 2.96 -11.84 15.10
N VAL A 70 2.93 -11.21 13.93
CA VAL A 70 1.72 -10.83 13.20
C VAL A 70 1.56 -11.74 11.98
N THR A 71 0.34 -12.21 11.75
CA THR A 71 -0.04 -12.86 10.49
C THR A 71 -1.01 -11.98 9.73
N VAL A 72 -0.59 -11.49 8.56
CA VAL A 72 -1.45 -10.64 7.72
C VAL A 72 -2.24 -11.51 6.73
N VAL A 73 -3.55 -11.50 6.89
CA VAL A 73 -4.50 -12.08 5.93
C VAL A 73 -4.98 -10.97 5.01
N ARG A 74 -4.51 -10.97 3.77
CA ARG A 74 -4.73 -9.88 2.81
C ARG A 74 -5.87 -10.22 1.85
N LEU A 75 -6.91 -9.40 1.82
CA LEU A 75 -7.96 -9.42 0.81
C LEU A 75 -7.64 -8.38 -0.28
N LEU A 76 -7.28 -8.86 -1.47
CA LEU A 76 -6.91 -8.01 -2.62
C LEU A 76 -8.10 -7.64 -3.51
N LEU A 77 -9.15 -8.46 -3.50
CA LEU A 77 -10.34 -8.30 -4.33
C LEU A 77 -11.56 -8.06 -3.43
N PRO A 78 -11.92 -6.81 -3.16
CA PRO A 78 -13.02 -6.48 -2.23
C PRO A 78 -14.41 -6.67 -2.86
N GLN A 79 -14.52 -7.35 -4.00
CA GLN A 79 -15.78 -7.60 -4.71
C GLN A 79 -16.49 -8.89 -4.28
N LEU A 80 -15.90 -9.65 -3.37
CA LEU A 80 -16.53 -10.84 -2.78
C LEU A 80 -17.75 -10.43 -1.95
N SER A 81 -18.77 -11.31 -1.87
CA SER A 81 -19.87 -11.11 -0.91
C SER A 81 -19.36 -11.14 0.54
N PRO A 82 -20.12 -10.62 1.52
CA PRO A 82 -19.72 -10.69 2.93
C PRO A 82 -19.40 -12.12 3.39
N LEU A 83 -20.21 -13.11 2.97
CA LEU A 83 -19.98 -14.50 3.34
C LEU A 83 -18.71 -15.07 2.69
N GLU A 84 -18.50 -14.83 1.40
CA GLU A 84 -17.28 -15.26 0.70
C GLU A 84 -16.02 -14.61 1.29
N THR A 85 -16.11 -13.35 1.73
CA THR A 85 -15.01 -12.68 2.45
C THR A 85 -14.65 -13.41 3.74
N LEU A 86 -15.66 -13.83 4.52
CA LEU A 86 -15.43 -14.62 5.74
C LEU A 86 -14.87 -16.01 5.42
N GLN A 87 -15.39 -16.70 4.41
CA GLN A 87 -14.87 -17.98 3.95
C GLN A 87 -13.41 -17.86 3.51
N TYR A 88 -13.07 -16.79 2.79
CA TYR A 88 -11.68 -16.50 2.40
C TYR A 88 -10.78 -16.33 3.64
N PHE A 89 -11.22 -15.56 4.65
CA PHE A 89 -10.44 -15.41 5.88
C PHE A 89 -10.25 -16.73 6.60
N VAL A 90 -11.30 -17.53 6.74
CA VAL A 90 -11.25 -18.87 7.35
C VAL A 90 -10.24 -19.78 6.66
N GLN A 91 -10.26 -19.82 5.31
CA GLN A 91 -9.29 -20.59 4.52
C GLN A 91 -7.85 -20.10 4.73
N ARG A 92 -7.66 -18.79 4.79
CA ARG A 92 -6.33 -18.20 5.02
C ARG A 92 -5.81 -18.44 6.44
N LEU A 93 -6.69 -18.72 7.41
CA LEU A 93 -6.34 -19.16 8.75
C LEU A 93 -6.07 -20.68 8.86
N GLY A 94 -6.11 -21.39 7.72
CA GLY A 94 -5.82 -22.84 7.66
C GLY A 94 -7.01 -23.74 7.97
N GLN A 95 -8.23 -23.20 7.98
CA GLN A 95 -9.48 -23.96 8.12
C GLN A 95 -10.10 -24.26 6.77
N SER A 96 -10.83 -25.38 6.64
CA SER A 96 -11.57 -25.70 5.40
C SER A 96 -12.95 -25.04 5.40
N THR A 97 -13.41 -24.64 4.23
CA THR A 97 -14.78 -24.16 4.01
C THR A 97 -15.39 -24.81 2.76
N SER A 98 -16.73 -24.94 2.75
CA SER A 98 -17.50 -25.39 1.60
C SER A 98 -18.40 -24.26 1.09
N ALA A 99 -18.74 -24.29 -0.19
CA ALA A 99 -19.74 -23.37 -0.77
C ALA A 99 -21.13 -23.51 -0.14
N THR A 100 -21.42 -24.65 0.48
CA THR A 100 -22.68 -24.94 1.15
C THR A 100 -22.70 -24.60 2.64
N ASP A 101 -21.59 -24.10 3.19
CA ASP A 101 -21.51 -23.73 4.60
C ASP A 101 -22.47 -22.56 4.92
N THR A 102 -23.20 -22.71 5.99
CA THR A 102 -24.05 -21.65 6.54
C THR A 102 -23.20 -20.54 7.17
N PRO A 103 -23.70 -19.31 7.29
CA PRO A 103 -22.96 -18.22 7.94
C PRO A 103 -22.47 -18.59 9.36
N ILE A 104 -23.25 -19.35 10.11
CA ILE A 104 -22.89 -19.75 11.49
C ILE A 104 -21.72 -20.76 11.49
N GLU A 105 -21.67 -21.66 10.54
CA GLU A 105 -20.56 -22.60 10.40
C GLU A 105 -19.26 -21.87 10.04
N VAL A 106 -19.36 -20.88 9.15
CA VAL A 106 -18.20 -20.06 8.76
C VAL A 106 -17.68 -19.24 9.94
N ILE A 107 -18.56 -18.62 10.74
CA ILE A 107 -18.19 -17.87 11.94
C ILE A 107 -17.50 -18.79 12.95
N ARG A 108 -18.07 -19.97 13.25
CA ARG A 108 -17.46 -20.95 14.16
C ARG A 108 -16.06 -21.35 13.73
N ARG A 109 -15.84 -21.63 12.43
CA ARG A 109 -14.51 -21.96 11.90
C ARG A 109 -13.55 -20.78 11.96
N LEU A 110 -14.06 -19.56 11.80
CA LEU A 110 -13.27 -18.35 11.99
C LEU A 110 -12.77 -18.26 13.44
N GLU A 111 -13.65 -18.46 14.41
CA GLU A 111 -13.30 -18.48 15.84
C GLU A 111 -12.26 -19.56 16.16
N GLU A 112 -12.45 -20.77 15.64
CA GLU A 112 -11.49 -21.89 15.79
C GLU A 112 -10.10 -21.52 15.22
N GLY A 113 -10.06 -20.90 14.03
CA GLY A 113 -8.82 -20.45 13.40
C GLY A 113 -8.12 -19.36 14.21
N LEU A 114 -8.88 -18.38 14.70
CA LEU A 114 -8.37 -17.29 15.54
C LEU A 114 -7.85 -17.82 16.89
N ALA A 115 -8.57 -18.75 17.53
CA ALA A 115 -8.13 -19.40 18.76
C ALA A 115 -6.81 -20.15 18.56
N GLY A 116 -6.66 -20.85 17.43
CA GLY A 116 -5.41 -21.54 17.08
C GLY A 116 -4.21 -20.59 16.93
N LEU A 117 -4.41 -19.38 16.42
CA LEU A 117 -3.35 -18.36 16.36
C LEU A 117 -3.04 -17.77 17.74
N ARG A 118 -4.07 -17.50 18.54
CA ARG A 118 -3.91 -17.02 19.92
C ARG A 118 -3.06 -17.96 20.76
N HIS A 119 -3.26 -19.27 20.66
CA HIS A 119 -2.41 -20.29 21.35
C HIS A 119 -0.96 -20.21 20.92
N ARG A 120 -0.67 -19.82 19.68
CA ARG A 120 0.69 -19.63 19.17
C ARG A 120 1.25 -18.22 19.44
N GLN A 121 0.51 -17.37 20.14
CA GLN A 121 0.84 -15.96 20.39
C GLN A 121 1.03 -15.14 19.11
N VAL A 122 0.29 -15.50 18.04
CA VAL A 122 0.32 -14.81 16.77
C VAL A 122 -0.93 -13.93 16.66
N HIS A 123 -0.75 -12.64 16.38
CA HIS A 123 -1.85 -11.70 16.20
C HIS A 123 -2.29 -11.64 14.72
N PRO A 124 -3.51 -12.06 14.38
CA PRO A 124 -4.02 -11.96 13.02
C PRO A 124 -4.46 -10.54 12.67
N VAL A 125 -4.09 -10.12 11.46
CA VAL A 125 -4.48 -8.83 10.89
C VAL A 125 -5.18 -9.06 9.56
N PHE A 126 -6.47 -8.74 9.49
CA PHE A 126 -7.22 -8.75 8.23
C PHE A 126 -6.99 -7.43 7.52
N LEU A 127 -6.23 -7.46 6.44
CA LEU A 127 -5.91 -6.29 5.62
C LEU A 127 -6.77 -6.32 4.35
N ILE A 128 -7.61 -5.32 4.18
CA ILE A 128 -8.49 -5.19 3.04
C ILE A 128 -7.97 -4.05 2.18
N ASP A 129 -7.43 -4.39 1.01
CA ASP A 129 -6.98 -3.39 0.04
C ASP A 129 -8.19 -2.86 -0.75
N ASP A 130 -8.07 -1.64 -1.28
CA ASP A 130 -9.13 -0.93 -1.99
C ASP A 130 -10.49 -0.92 -1.25
N ALA A 131 -10.48 -0.86 0.08
CA ALA A 131 -11.68 -0.87 0.92
C ALA A 131 -12.68 0.26 0.61
N HIS A 132 -12.28 1.28 -0.15
CA HIS A 132 -13.19 2.31 -0.65
C HIS A 132 -14.20 1.77 -1.68
N LEU A 133 -13.96 0.60 -2.28
CA LEU A 133 -14.86 -0.10 -3.20
C LEU A 133 -15.89 -0.99 -2.48
N LEU A 134 -15.69 -1.30 -1.19
CA LEU A 134 -16.64 -2.09 -0.43
C LEU A 134 -18.00 -1.38 -0.33
N GLU A 135 -19.07 -2.15 -0.42
CA GLU A 135 -20.41 -1.64 -0.14
C GLU A 135 -20.62 -1.39 1.36
N ILE A 136 -21.64 -0.60 1.70
CA ILE A 136 -21.99 -0.30 3.10
C ILE A 136 -22.30 -1.58 3.89
N GLY A 137 -22.99 -2.53 3.25
CA GLY A 137 -23.27 -3.84 3.84
C GLY A 137 -22.02 -4.62 4.25
N HIS A 138 -20.97 -4.59 3.42
CA HIS A 138 -19.67 -5.21 3.73
C HIS A 138 -18.98 -4.55 4.92
N LEU A 139 -18.92 -3.22 4.92
CA LEU A 139 -18.32 -2.46 6.03
C LEU A 139 -19.06 -2.73 7.35
N ASN A 140 -20.40 -2.88 7.31
CA ASN A 140 -21.18 -3.28 8.48
C ASN A 140 -20.87 -4.72 8.92
N SER A 141 -20.69 -5.66 8.00
CA SER A 141 -20.33 -7.05 8.33
C SER A 141 -18.96 -7.11 9.01
N LEU A 142 -17.96 -6.36 8.50
CA LEU A 142 -16.64 -6.25 9.13
C LEU A 142 -16.74 -5.63 10.54
N ARG A 143 -17.60 -4.62 10.73
CA ARG A 143 -17.88 -4.06 12.05
C ARG A 143 -18.46 -5.11 13.00
N LEU A 144 -19.38 -5.94 12.51
CA LEU A 144 -19.98 -6.99 13.35
C LEU A 144 -18.98 -8.03 13.81
N LEU A 145 -17.94 -8.32 13.00
CA LEU A 145 -16.84 -9.21 13.42
C LEU A 145 -16.12 -8.70 14.68
N LEU A 146 -16.06 -7.38 14.89
CA LEU A 146 -15.44 -6.83 16.09
C LEU A 146 -16.22 -7.16 17.38
N ASN A 147 -17.47 -7.61 17.30
CA ASN A 147 -18.17 -8.10 18.46
C ASN A 147 -17.54 -9.39 19.01
N LEU A 148 -16.88 -10.19 18.17
CA LEU A 148 -16.09 -11.35 18.62
C LEU A 148 -14.87 -10.91 19.45
N HIS A 149 -14.26 -9.78 19.11
CA HIS A 149 -13.17 -9.19 19.88
C HIS A 149 -13.66 -8.68 21.25
N GLU A 150 -14.80 -7.96 21.27
CA GLU A 150 -15.39 -7.42 22.52
C GLU A 150 -15.85 -8.52 23.49
N ALA A 151 -16.25 -9.68 22.96
CA ALA A 151 -16.67 -10.83 23.75
C ALA A 151 -15.48 -11.68 24.25
N ASP A 152 -14.21 -11.23 24.11
CA ASP A 152 -12.99 -12.00 24.36
C ASP A 152 -12.91 -13.35 23.59
N ALA A 153 -13.80 -13.54 22.64
CA ALA A 153 -13.86 -14.76 21.84
C ALA A 153 -12.72 -14.82 20.81
N ALA A 154 -12.27 -13.65 20.31
CA ALA A 154 -11.24 -13.56 19.31
C ALA A 154 -10.39 -12.29 19.46
N ASP A 155 -9.11 -12.39 19.13
CA ASP A 155 -8.14 -11.30 19.17
C ASP A 155 -7.56 -11.10 17.78
N PHE A 156 -7.94 -10.01 17.12
CA PHE A 156 -7.49 -9.67 15.76
C PHE A 156 -7.63 -8.17 15.50
N SER A 157 -6.98 -7.68 14.45
CA SER A 157 -7.18 -6.32 13.97
C SER A 157 -7.59 -6.30 12.51
N ILE A 158 -8.31 -5.26 12.10
CA ILE A 158 -8.69 -5.01 10.71
C ILE A 158 -8.00 -3.73 10.24
N ILE A 159 -7.31 -3.78 9.11
CA ILE A 159 -6.76 -2.61 8.44
C ILE A 159 -7.50 -2.40 7.12
N LEU A 160 -8.24 -1.30 7.02
CA LEU A 160 -8.90 -0.89 5.80
C LEU A 160 -8.00 0.07 5.04
N CYS A 161 -7.47 -0.40 3.90
CA CYS A 161 -6.65 0.41 2.99
C CYS A 161 -7.52 0.94 1.86
N GLY A 162 -7.41 2.24 1.54
CA GLY A 162 -8.21 2.79 0.44
C GLY A 162 -7.85 4.21 0.07
N ARG A 163 -8.65 4.80 -0.82
CA ARG A 163 -8.56 6.22 -1.15
C ARG A 163 -9.19 7.06 -0.05
N THR A 164 -8.91 8.36 -0.07
CA THR A 164 -9.47 9.35 0.87
C THR A 164 -11.00 9.37 0.88
N GLN A 165 -11.65 8.95 -0.21
CA GLN A 165 -13.10 8.75 -0.30
C GLN A 165 -13.66 7.84 0.82
N LEU A 166 -12.85 6.88 1.33
CA LEU A 166 -13.25 6.03 2.46
C LEU A 166 -13.56 6.86 3.71
N LEU A 167 -12.81 7.95 3.95
CA LEU A 167 -13.07 8.85 5.07
C LEU A 167 -14.42 9.58 4.93
N GLY A 168 -14.79 9.96 3.70
CA GLY A 168 -16.07 10.62 3.41
C GLY A 168 -17.30 9.72 3.62
N ARG A 169 -17.09 8.39 3.67
CA ARG A 169 -18.17 7.41 3.93
C ARG A 169 -18.39 7.14 5.42
N LEU A 170 -17.42 7.47 6.30
CA LEU A 170 -17.52 7.22 7.74
C LEU A 170 -18.72 7.90 8.42
N PRO A 171 -19.13 9.14 8.06
CA PRO A 171 -20.33 9.76 8.64
C PRO A 171 -21.61 8.94 8.43
N GLN A 172 -21.69 8.15 7.36
CA GLN A 172 -22.80 7.23 7.07
C GLN A 172 -22.73 5.93 7.87
N LEU A 173 -21.62 5.70 8.57
CA LEU A 173 -21.29 4.47 9.30
C LEU A 173 -20.81 4.80 10.72
N GLU A 174 -21.60 5.58 11.48
CA GLU A 174 -21.24 6.06 12.82
C GLU A 174 -20.73 4.94 13.74
N SER A 175 -21.40 3.79 13.71
CA SER A 175 -21.04 2.62 14.52
C SER A 175 -19.71 1.98 14.10
N LEU A 176 -19.27 2.11 12.84
CA LEU A 176 -17.94 1.73 12.39
C LEU A 176 -16.94 2.82 12.76
N ALA A 177 -17.31 4.08 12.52
CA ALA A 177 -16.46 5.25 12.75
C ALA A 177 -16.02 5.36 14.23
N SER A 178 -16.89 5.02 15.17
CA SER A 178 -16.60 4.99 16.62
C SER A 178 -15.60 3.89 17.02
N ARG A 179 -15.47 2.83 16.22
CA ARG A 179 -14.54 1.71 16.45
C ARG A 179 -13.19 1.87 15.73
N VAL A 180 -13.04 2.91 14.91
CA VAL A 180 -11.78 3.22 14.24
C VAL A 180 -10.80 3.82 15.25
N ALA A 181 -9.82 3.02 15.66
CA ALA A 181 -8.81 3.40 16.64
C ALA A 181 -7.72 4.32 16.06
N ILE A 182 -7.36 4.12 14.79
CA ILE A 182 -6.34 4.94 14.12
C ILE A 182 -6.78 5.35 12.71
N ARG A 183 -6.33 6.54 12.31
CA ARG A 183 -6.45 7.04 10.94
C ARG A 183 -5.07 7.48 10.48
N ALA A 184 -4.50 6.74 9.54
CA ALA A 184 -3.23 7.03 8.90
C ALA A 184 -3.49 7.51 7.47
N ALA A 185 -3.09 8.74 7.16
CA ALA A 185 -3.21 9.31 5.83
C ALA A 185 -1.82 9.44 5.22
N LEU A 186 -1.63 8.87 4.03
CA LEU A 186 -0.42 9.05 3.24
C LEU A 186 -0.53 10.32 2.41
N THR A 187 0.54 11.07 2.38
CA THR A 187 0.70 12.27 1.57
C THR A 187 1.81 12.08 0.54
N PRO A 188 1.78 12.80 -0.57
CA PRO A 188 2.89 12.84 -1.51
C PRO A 188 4.20 13.26 -0.84
N LEU A 189 5.33 12.94 -1.46
CA LEU A 189 6.64 13.46 -1.07
C LEU A 189 6.68 14.99 -1.19
N ARG A 190 7.23 15.63 -0.19
CA ARG A 190 7.55 17.06 -0.27
C ARG A 190 8.71 17.27 -1.25
N GLN A 191 8.84 18.46 -1.82
CA GLN A 191 9.92 18.78 -2.75
C GLN A 191 11.30 18.40 -2.18
N ALA A 192 11.57 18.73 -0.93
CA ALA A 192 12.82 18.41 -0.26
C ALA A 192 13.09 16.91 -0.06
N GLU A 193 12.08 16.05 -0.18
CA GLU A 193 12.21 14.59 -0.01
C GLU A 193 12.50 13.88 -1.33
N VAL A 194 12.23 14.51 -2.51
CA VAL A 194 12.37 13.83 -3.81
C VAL A 194 13.82 13.51 -4.14
N HIS A 195 14.76 14.48 -4.02
CA HIS A 195 16.16 14.23 -4.31
C HIS A 195 16.76 13.13 -3.40
N PRO A 196 16.60 13.17 -2.07
CA PRO A 196 17.00 12.08 -1.18
C PRO A 196 16.35 10.73 -1.53
N TYR A 197 15.09 10.75 -1.97
CA TYR A 197 14.39 9.55 -2.44
C TYR A 197 15.06 8.93 -3.66
N LEU A 198 15.36 9.72 -4.70
CA LEU A 198 16.04 9.25 -5.91
C LEU A 198 17.43 8.67 -5.59
N GLN A 199 18.20 9.38 -4.76
CA GLN A 199 19.52 8.92 -4.30
C GLN A 199 19.44 7.58 -3.55
N HIS A 200 18.46 7.45 -2.65
CA HIS A 200 18.23 6.22 -1.89
C HIS A 200 17.93 5.02 -2.82
N ARG A 201 17.02 5.20 -3.79
CA ARG A 201 16.65 4.16 -4.74
C ARG A 201 17.83 3.72 -5.60
N LEU A 202 18.59 4.68 -6.15
CA LEU A 202 19.77 4.42 -6.96
C LEU A 202 20.85 3.69 -6.16
N SER A 203 21.18 4.16 -4.96
CA SER A 203 22.20 3.54 -4.10
C SER A 203 21.86 2.08 -3.77
N LEU A 204 20.59 1.78 -3.45
CA LEU A 204 20.14 0.41 -3.17
C LEU A 204 20.13 -0.49 -4.41
N CYS A 205 20.15 0.11 -5.59
CA CYS A 205 20.23 -0.61 -6.87
C CYS A 205 21.64 -0.69 -7.45
N GLY A 206 22.68 -0.23 -6.72
CA GLY A 206 24.08 -0.28 -7.11
C GLY A 206 24.54 0.87 -8.01
N GLY A 207 23.65 1.81 -8.34
CA GLY A 207 23.96 2.94 -9.21
C GLY A 207 24.51 4.17 -8.46
N SER A 208 24.93 5.17 -9.23
CA SER A 208 25.39 6.46 -8.69
C SER A 208 24.23 7.22 -8.04
N PRO A 209 24.34 7.63 -6.76
CA PRO A 209 23.28 8.42 -6.11
C PRO A 209 23.11 9.81 -6.74
N ASN A 210 24.13 10.31 -7.45
CA ASN A 210 24.12 11.63 -8.08
C ASN A 210 23.72 11.59 -9.55
N LEU A 211 23.17 10.48 -10.03
CA LEU A 211 22.75 10.31 -11.40
C LEU A 211 21.71 11.36 -11.83
N PHE A 212 20.73 11.64 -10.97
CA PHE A 212 19.80 12.76 -11.15
C PHE A 212 20.36 14.01 -10.45
N THR A 213 20.51 15.08 -11.21
CA THR A 213 20.93 16.36 -10.66
C THR A 213 19.87 16.93 -9.72
N PRO A 214 20.20 17.88 -8.81
CA PRO A 214 19.21 18.56 -7.98
C PRO A 214 18.11 19.23 -8.81
N GLY A 215 18.45 19.81 -9.97
CA GLY A 215 17.47 20.40 -10.89
C GLY A 215 16.52 19.36 -11.52
N ALA A 216 17.05 18.16 -11.84
CA ALA A 216 16.21 17.06 -12.29
C ALA A 216 15.21 16.63 -11.21
N ALA A 217 15.67 16.50 -9.96
CA ALA A 217 14.80 16.14 -8.83
C ALA A 217 13.70 17.18 -8.57
N GLU A 218 14.02 18.45 -8.69
CA GLU A 218 13.03 19.54 -8.62
C GLU A 218 12.01 19.42 -9.76
N ARG A 219 12.46 19.16 -10.98
CA ARG A 219 11.58 18.99 -12.13
C ARG A 219 10.69 17.76 -12.00
N VAL A 220 11.23 16.64 -11.51
CA VAL A 220 10.45 15.44 -11.17
C VAL A 220 9.35 15.78 -10.16
N TRP A 221 9.66 16.56 -9.11
CA TRP A 221 8.63 16.97 -8.14
C TRP A 221 7.55 17.84 -8.78
N GLN A 222 7.92 18.82 -9.61
CA GLN A 222 6.98 19.70 -10.29
C GLN A 222 5.97 18.93 -11.13
N LEU A 223 6.41 17.90 -11.87
CA LEU A 223 5.56 17.11 -12.76
C LEU A 223 4.78 16.01 -12.02
N SER A 224 5.43 15.34 -11.05
CA SER A 224 4.82 14.24 -10.30
C SER A 224 3.94 14.71 -9.13
N GLN A 225 4.12 15.95 -8.65
CA GLN A 225 3.54 16.46 -7.39
C GLN A 225 3.87 15.54 -6.20
N GLY A 226 5.05 14.88 -6.23
CA GLY A 226 5.51 13.97 -5.19
C GLY A 226 4.81 12.60 -5.13
N VAL A 227 3.99 12.27 -6.11
CA VAL A 227 3.31 10.96 -6.20
C VAL A 227 4.29 9.89 -6.68
N PHE A 228 4.60 8.89 -5.85
CA PHE A 228 5.64 7.88 -6.12
C PHE A 228 5.50 7.20 -7.49
N ARG A 229 4.30 6.78 -7.88
CA ARG A 229 4.10 6.14 -9.17
C ARG A 229 4.47 7.04 -10.33
N LYS A 230 4.12 8.33 -10.26
CA LYS A 230 4.51 9.30 -11.29
C LYS A 230 6.02 9.55 -11.29
N ILE A 231 6.64 9.60 -10.10
CA ILE A 231 8.11 9.70 -9.98
C ILE A 231 8.75 8.49 -10.67
N HIS A 232 8.26 7.28 -10.41
CA HIS A 232 8.80 6.08 -11.05
C HIS A 232 8.68 6.14 -12.56
N GLN A 233 7.52 6.45 -13.10
CA GLN A 233 7.29 6.55 -14.55
C GLN A 233 8.23 7.56 -15.21
N LEU A 234 8.35 8.76 -14.63
CA LEU A 234 9.24 9.81 -15.14
C LEU A 234 10.72 9.38 -15.09
N CYS A 235 11.15 8.85 -13.94
CA CYS A 235 12.55 8.51 -13.74
C CYS A 235 12.98 7.26 -14.55
N ASP A 236 12.10 6.28 -14.72
CA ASP A 236 12.41 5.09 -15.53
C ASP A 236 12.58 5.45 -17.01
N LEU A 237 11.70 6.29 -17.55
CA LEU A 237 11.85 6.81 -18.91
C LEU A 237 13.05 7.75 -19.06
N ALA A 238 13.32 8.62 -18.08
CA ALA A 238 14.49 9.49 -18.13
C ALA A 238 15.81 8.68 -18.16
N LEU A 239 15.87 7.50 -17.51
CA LEU A 239 17.01 6.58 -17.61
C LEU A 239 17.16 6.04 -19.03
N LEU A 240 16.07 5.77 -19.75
CA LEU A 240 16.10 5.34 -21.16
C LEU A 240 16.56 6.47 -22.09
N VAL A 241 16.01 7.66 -21.92
CA VAL A 241 16.39 8.87 -22.70
C VAL A 241 17.88 9.16 -22.52
N GLY A 242 18.36 9.25 -21.28
CA GLY A 242 19.76 9.56 -21.01
C GLY A 242 20.74 8.49 -21.51
N MET A 243 20.33 7.20 -21.55
CA MET A 243 21.11 6.15 -22.18
C MET A 243 21.15 6.34 -23.71
N ALA A 244 20.03 6.68 -24.35
CA ALA A 244 19.97 6.91 -25.79
C ALA A 244 20.87 8.08 -26.21
N ASP A 245 20.93 9.12 -25.41
CA ASP A 245 21.74 10.33 -25.64
C ASP A 245 23.16 10.21 -25.09
N GLN A 246 23.55 9.05 -24.56
CA GLN A 246 24.88 8.74 -24.00
C GLN A 246 25.34 9.72 -22.92
N LEU A 247 24.44 10.12 -22.04
CA LEU A 247 24.69 11.11 -20.99
C LEU A 247 25.36 10.46 -19.75
N GLY A 248 26.12 11.25 -19.01
CA GLY A 248 26.73 10.85 -17.72
C GLY A 248 25.86 11.14 -16.50
N SER A 249 24.85 12.01 -16.65
CA SER A 249 23.89 12.41 -15.60
C SER A 249 22.62 12.94 -16.24
N LEU A 250 21.53 12.97 -15.46
CA LEU A 250 20.22 13.40 -15.92
C LEU A 250 19.87 14.76 -15.30
N GLY A 251 19.51 15.72 -16.17
CA GLY A 251 19.07 17.05 -15.83
C GLY A 251 17.56 17.23 -16.01
N PRO A 252 17.06 18.48 -15.91
CA PRO A 252 15.65 18.80 -16.14
C PRO A 252 15.18 18.47 -17.55
N ILE A 253 16.05 18.60 -18.55
CA ILE A 253 15.72 18.39 -19.98
C ILE A 253 15.26 16.96 -20.23
N GLU A 254 15.98 15.97 -19.69
CA GLU A 254 15.67 14.55 -19.82
C GLU A 254 14.37 14.18 -19.10
N ILE A 255 14.05 14.90 -18.01
CA ILE A 255 12.77 14.74 -17.29
C ILE A 255 11.62 15.29 -18.14
N ASP A 256 11.82 16.42 -18.82
CA ASP A 256 10.81 16.98 -19.71
C ASP A 256 10.58 16.09 -20.93
N ALA A 257 11.63 15.56 -21.54
CA ALA A 257 11.54 14.59 -22.63
C ALA A 257 10.76 13.32 -22.21
N ALA A 258 11.06 12.78 -21.04
CA ALA A 258 10.33 11.64 -20.48
C ALA A 258 8.83 11.97 -20.24
N ALA A 259 8.53 13.19 -19.81
CA ALA A 259 7.15 13.61 -19.58
C ALA A 259 6.37 13.79 -20.90
N GLU A 260 7.01 14.31 -21.95
CA GLU A 260 6.41 14.43 -23.30
C GLU A 260 6.10 13.04 -23.88
N GLU A 261 6.99 12.08 -23.73
CA GLU A 261 6.78 10.71 -24.18
C GLU A 261 5.59 10.05 -23.45
N LEU A 262 5.49 10.22 -22.12
CA LEU A 262 4.34 9.75 -21.35
C LEU A 262 3.02 10.39 -21.79
N ALA A 263 3.03 11.68 -22.11
CA ALA A 263 1.84 12.40 -22.59
C ALA A 263 1.44 11.96 -24.01
N GLY A 264 2.42 11.71 -24.88
CA GLY A 264 2.21 11.25 -26.26
C GLY A 264 1.56 9.88 -26.35
N VAL A 265 1.83 8.98 -25.40
CA VAL A 265 1.18 7.65 -25.31
C VAL A 265 -0.32 7.76 -24.92
N VAL A 266 -0.72 8.84 -24.24
CA VAL A 266 -2.13 9.04 -23.80
C VAL A 266 -2.97 9.74 -24.88
N ALA A 267 -2.37 10.41 -25.87
CA ALA A 267 -3.05 11.24 -26.85
C ALA A 267 -3.66 10.58 -28.12
N PRO A 268 -3.46 9.30 -28.49
CA PRO A 268 -3.97 8.80 -29.79
C PRO A 268 -5.46 8.42 -29.80
N ASN A 269 -6.27 8.63 -28.77
CA ASN A 269 -7.65 8.09 -28.75
C ASN A 269 -8.76 9.13 -28.58
N MET A 270 -8.54 10.41 -28.91
CA MET A 270 -9.61 11.45 -28.91
C MET A 270 -9.85 12.10 -30.26
N ALA A 271 -9.57 11.43 -31.38
CA ALA A 271 -9.94 11.88 -32.71
C ALA A 271 -10.36 10.70 -33.59
N ALA A 272 -11.61 10.26 -33.46
CA ALA A 272 -12.42 9.60 -34.49
C ALA A 272 -13.90 9.70 -34.09
#